data_800e1c8f1832e890870982094dac2eae
#
_entry.id   800e1c8f1832e890870982094dac2eae
#
_cell.length_a   1.000
_cell.length_b   1.000
_cell.length_c   1.000
_cell.angle_alpha   90.00
_cell.angle_beta   90.00
_cell.angle_gamma   90.00
#
_symmetry.space_group_name_H-M   'P 1'
#
loop_
_entity.id
_entity.type
_entity.pdbx_description
1 polymer ?
#
loop_
_entity_poly.entity_id
_entity_poly.type
_entity_poly.pdbx_seq_one_letter_code
_entity_poly.pdbx_strand_id
1 'polypeptide(L)'
;MEGYFNGTMLDCIRETEGALRNIISHRRENTASLLADLERERPISRICLVGSGTSNTAAVTARAWMEKILRIPVQTMLPSTLLYETTAYDSEALYLFTSQTGTSRMAGEALDFILEKGFHNAVISESPDTPMARKASAFINMDCGIEEYPMRTEGYTASVMTMMVIALELARQYGRCSDEVYEKAVTELSGAADRVGPVIEKALAWAGKVKRQLLRSDLIVFTGADALYGVALEGAMKMWETLQTASVGYEIEDGIHGPNYGYNFRHCVVVLNHGGRENDKCQALARYMKEVWQNGLVIGPHPVDETDLELAPPDDATGYVDFVLTLQVLTYVCARDQGRDLKKHHDNSRMQEYFRTHI
;
A
#
# COMPACT_ATOMS: atom_id res chain seq x y z
N MET A 1 -13.07 -22.28 -19.35
CA MET A 1 -13.36 -22.38 -17.89
C MET A 1 -13.68 -20.98 -17.44
N GLU A 2 -14.92 -20.75 -17.01
CA GLU A 2 -15.31 -19.44 -16.46
C GLU A 2 -14.43 -19.16 -15.22
N GLY A 3 -13.81 -17.99 -15.20
CA GLY A 3 -12.78 -17.59 -14.25
C GLY A 3 -13.27 -17.43 -12.81
N TYR A 4 -13.41 -18.53 -12.11
CA TYR A 4 -13.61 -18.54 -10.66
C TYR A 4 -12.29 -18.81 -9.97
N PHE A 5 -12.06 -18.09 -8.87
CA PHE A 5 -10.91 -18.31 -7.99
C PHE A 5 -11.22 -19.41 -6.98
N ASN A 6 -10.19 -20.10 -6.49
CA ASN A 6 -10.35 -21.11 -5.45
C ASN A 6 -10.72 -20.47 -4.11
N GLY A 7 -10.18 -19.29 -3.82
CA GLY A 7 -10.44 -18.50 -2.63
C GLY A 7 -11.33 -17.26 -2.88
N THR A 8 -11.48 -16.45 -1.86
CA THR A 8 -12.14 -15.14 -1.91
C THR A 8 -11.14 -14.03 -1.59
N MET A 9 -11.54 -12.76 -1.80
CA MET A 9 -10.76 -11.61 -1.31
C MET A 9 -10.39 -11.73 0.18
N LEU A 10 -11.30 -12.26 1.01
CA LEU A 10 -11.02 -12.43 2.45
C LEU A 10 -9.95 -13.48 2.72
N ASP A 11 -9.88 -14.53 1.90
CA ASP A 11 -8.85 -15.55 2.05
C ASP A 11 -7.46 -14.95 1.77
N CYS A 12 -7.31 -14.17 0.69
CA CYS A 12 -6.07 -13.44 0.39
C CYS A 12 -5.71 -12.42 1.49
N ILE A 13 -6.70 -11.71 2.06
CA ILE A 13 -6.44 -10.83 3.21
C ILE A 13 -5.87 -11.62 4.40
N ARG A 14 -6.35 -12.83 4.66
CA ARG A 14 -5.86 -13.69 5.75
C ARG A 14 -4.46 -14.22 5.50
N GLU A 15 -4.08 -14.44 4.24
CA GLU A 15 -2.74 -14.88 3.85
C GLU A 15 -1.64 -13.85 4.17
N THR A 16 -2.02 -12.58 4.40
CA THR A 16 -1.09 -11.50 4.79
C THR A 16 -0.19 -11.89 5.98
N GLU A 17 -0.68 -12.65 6.97
CA GLU A 17 0.14 -13.10 8.10
C GLU A 17 1.34 -13.91 7.64
N GLY A 18 1.08 -14.92 6.78
CA GLY A 18 2.11 -15.79 6.23
C GLY A 18 3.12 -15.01 5.38
N ALA A 19 2.63 -14.13 4.50
CA ALA A 19 3.48 -13.28 3.67
C ALA A 19 4.42 -12.40 4.50
N LEU A 20 3.91 -11.72 5.52
CA LEU A 20 4.73 -10.88 6.40
C LEU A 20 5.83 -11.70 7.11
N ARG A 21 5.50 -12.89 7.62
CA ARG A 21 6.48 -13.79 8.25
C ARG A 21 7.57 -14.23 7.27
N ASN A 22 7.19 -14.59 6.05
CA ASN A 22 8.13 -15.00 5.01
C ASN A 22 9.07 -13.85 4.62
N ILE A 23 8.53 -12.69 4.27
CA ILE A 23 9.32 -11.50 3.88
C ILE A 23 10.38 -11.16 4.92
N ILE A 24 9.99 -11.17 6.20
CA ILE A 24 10.90 -10.79 7.28
C ILE A 24 11.93 -11.89 7.56
N SER A 25 11.53 -13.17 7.53
CA SER A 25 12.46 -14.28 7.76
C SER A 25 13.51 -14.41 6.65
N HIS A 26 13.10 -14.23 5.40
CA HIS A 26 13.98 -14.34 4.22
C HIS A 26 14.59 -12.98 3.79
N ARG A 27 14.46 -11.93 4.59
CA ARG A 27 14.87 -10.57 4.21
C ARG A 27 16.31 -10.46 3.69
N ARG A 28 17.24 -11.18 4.31
CA ARG A 28 18.66 -11.18 3.89
C ARG A 28 18.89 -11.92 2.59
N GLU A 29 18.20 -13.03 2.39
CA GLU A 29 18.27 -13.81 1.18
C GLU A 29 17.68 -13.04 -0.01
N ASN A 30 16.47 -12.50 0.17
CA ASN A 30 15.74 -11.78 -0.87
C ASN A 30 16.41 -10.46 -1.28
N THR A 31 17.15 -9.81 -0.39
CA THR A 31 17.87 -8.56 -0.70
C THR A 31 19.32 -8.80 -1.13
N ALA A 32 19.85 -10.00 -1.03
CA ALA A 32 21.27 -10.31 -1.27
C ALA A 32 21.77 -9.86 -2.66
N SER A 33 20.97 -10.07 -3.72
CA SER A 33 21.35 -9.67 -5.07
C SER A 33 21.47 -8.16 -5.22
N LEU A 34 20.55 -7.40 -4.63
CA LEU A 34 20.59 -5.93 -4.61
C LEU A 34 21.80 -5.42 -3.83
N LEU A 35 22.03 -5.98 -2.64
CA LEU A 35 23.16 -5.58 -1.78
C LEU A 35 24.51 -5.89 -2.44
N ALA A 36 24.59 -6.93 -3.24
CA ALA A 36 25.81 -7.28 -3.99
C ALA A 36 26.03 -6.36 -5.20
N ASP A 37 24.95 -5.83 -5.83
CA ASP A 37 25.01 -4.89 -6.95
C ASP A 37 25.41 -3.48 -6.49
N LEU A 38 25.14 -3.13 -5.23
CA LEU A 38 25.39 -1.81 -4.66
C LEU A 38 26.68 -1.81 -3.79
N GLU A 39 27.68 -1.04 -4.23
CA GLU A 39 28.95 -0.91 -3.51
C GLU A 39 28.77 -0.24 -2.14
N ARG A 40 29.36 -0.84 -1.11
CA ARG A 40 29.28 -0.31 0.26
C ARG A 40 29.92 1.06 0.40
N GLU A 41 31.03 1.28 -0.28
CA GLU A 41 31.86 2.48 -0.23
C GLU A 41 31.27 3.63 -1.08
N ARG A 42 30.31 3.33 -1.93
CA ARG A 42 29.61 4.31 -2.78
C ARG A 42 28.09 4.23 -2.54
N PRO A 43 27.61 4.78 -1.41
CA PRO A 43 26.19 4.72 -1.11
C PRO A 43 25.38 5.49 -2.13
N ILE A 44 24.21 4.93 -2.47
CA ILE A 44 23.24 5.62 -3.34
C ILE A 44 22.82 6.98 -2.78
N SER A 45 22.54 7.92 -3.65
CA SER A 45 22.13 9.30 -3.33
C SER A 45 20.68 9.37 -2.85
N ARG A 46 19.79 8.57 -3.47
CA ARG A 46 18.36 8.50 -3.20
C ARG A 46 17.75 7.19 -3.70
N ILE A 47 16.50 6.95 -3.32
CA ILE A 47 15.67 5.88 -3.92
C ILE A 47 14.49 6.51 -4.66
N CYS A 48 14.28 6.08 -5.91
CA CYS A 48 13.09 6.36 -6.70
C CYS A 48 12.21 5.11 -6.72
N LEU A 49 11.09 5.14 -6.01
CA LEU A 49 10.10 4.07 -5.98
C LEU A 49 9.17 4.23 -7.18
N VAL A 50 9.20 3.29 -8.11
CA VAL A 50 8.46 3.36 -9.38
C VAL A 50 7.40 2.28 -9.43
N GLY A 51 6.13 2.68 -9.59
CA GLY A 51 5.01 1.75 -9.67
C GLY A 51 3.71 2.41 -10.10
N SER A 52 2.71 1.61 -10.44
CA SER A 52 1.36 2.05 -10.81
C SER A 52 0.31 1.37 -9.94
N GLY A 53 -0.83 2.02 -9.74
CA GLY A 53 -1.94 1.44 -8.97
C GLY A 53 -1.51 1.10 -7.53
N THR A 54 -1.84 -0.10 -7.07
CA THR A 54 -1.48 -0.62 -5.74
C THR A 54 0.03 -0.54 -5.46
N SER A 55 0.89 -0.73 -6.46
CA SER A 55 2.35 -0.58 -6.28
C SER A 55 2.75 0.87 -5.98
N ASN A 56 2.06 1.86 -6.54
CA ASN A 56 2.30 3.27 -6.22
C ASN A 56 1.76 3.64 -4.83
N THR A 57 0.55 3.19 -4.47
CA THR A 57 -0.01 3.47 -3.14
C THR A 57 0.81 2.82 -2.03
N ALA A 58 1.36 1.62 -2.27
CA ALA A 58 2.32 0.96 -1.38
C ALA A 58 3.62 1.77 -1.23
N ALA A 59 4.15 2.32 -2.33
CA ALA A 59 5.32 3.18 -2.30
C ALA A 59 5.08 4.45 -1.48
N VAL A 60 3.91 5.09 -1.62
CA VAL A 60 3.53 6.26 -0.80
C VAL A 60 3.52 5.92 0.68
N THR A 61 3.02 4.74 1.05
CA THR A 61 2.99 4.26 2.44
C THR A 61 4.39 4.01 3.00
N ALA A 62 5.26 3.33 2.25
CA ALA A 62 6.59 2.95 2.72
C ALA A 62 7.57 4.13 2.80
N ARG A 63 7.41 5.14 1.95
CA ARG A 63 8.36 6.22 1.68
C ARG A 63 8.93 6.87 2.93
N ALA A 64 8.07 7.37 3.82
CA ALA A 64 8.51 8.14 4.98
C ALA A 64 9.36 7.31 5.96
N TRP A 65 8.99 6.05 6.18
CA TRP A 65 9.76 5.16 7.03
C TRP A 65 11.11 4.79 6.38
N MET A 66 11.14 4.52 5.08
CA MET A 66 12.37 4.26 4.33
C MET A 66 13.33 5.46 4.43
N GLU A 67 12.84 6.67 4.23
CA GLU A 67 13.61 7.90 4.34
C GLU A 67 14.19 8.10 5.76
N LYS A 68 13.38 7.83 6.78
CA LYS A 68 13.79 7.90 8.18
C LYS A 68 14.94 6.96 8.52
N ILE A 69 14.89 5.69 8.07
CA ILE A 69 15.93 4.71 8.38
C ILE A 69 17.18 4.87 7.53
N LEU A 70 17.02 5.19 6.24
CA LEU A 70 18.11 5.37 5.29
C LEU A 70 18.79 6.73 5.39
N ARG A 71 18.12 7.77 5.87
CA ARG A 71 18.59 9.17 5.92
C ARG A 71 19.04 9.69 4.55
N ILE A 72 18.35 9.28 3.49
CA ILE A 72 18.45 9.82 2.13
C ILE A 72 17.05 10.05 1.57
N PRO A 73 16.89 10.93 0.58
CA PRO A 73 15.61 11.15 -0.06
C PRO A 73 15.03 9.86 -0.66
N VAL A 74 13.74 9.63 -0.41
CA VAL A 74 12.96 8.56 -1.04
C VAL A 74 11.77 9.19 -1.75
N GLN A 75 11.69 9.02 -3.06
CA GLN A 75 10.69 9.64 -3.92
C GLN A 75 9.80 8.58 -4.55
N THR A 76 8.49 8.81 -4.55
CA THR A 76 7.53 7.99 -5.30
C THR A 76 7.31 8.58 -6.69
N MET A 77 7.17 7.72 -7.70
CA MET A 77 7.11 8.15 -9.09
C MET A 77 6.25 7.19 -9.92
N LEU A 78 5.35 7.74 -10.73
CA LEU A 78 4.68 6.93 -11.75
C LEU A 78 5.66 6.60 -12.88
N PRO A 79 5.53 5.44 -13.54
CA PRO A 79 6.36 5.13 -14.71
C PRO A 79 6.27 6.17 -15.82
N SER A 80 5.08 6.74 -16.03
CA SER A 80 4.88 7.84 -17.00
C SER A 80 5.63 9.11 -16.64
N THR A 81 5.63 9.47 -15.35
CA THR A 81 6.40 10.62 -14.85
C THR A 81 7.91 10.41 -15.06
N LEU A 82 8.39 9.19 -14.79
CA LEU A 82 9.79 8.84 -15.03
C LEU A 82 10.15 8.99 -16.51
N LEU A 83 9.31 8.50 -17.43
CA LEU A 83 9.61 8.47 -18.85
C LEU A 83 9.42 9.83 -19.54
N TYR A 84 8.39 10.60 -19.16
CA TYR A 84 7.94 11.72 -19.99
C TYR A 84 8.08 13.10 -19.33
N GLU A 85 8.17 13.15 -17.99
CA GLU A 85 8.23 14.43 -17.26
C GLU A 85 9.59 14.66 -16.62
N THR A 86 10.34 13.60 -16.28
CA THR A 86 11.66 13.70 -15.66
C THR A 86 12.69 14.08 -16.72
N THR A 87 13.43 15.14 -16.47
CA THR A 87 14.52 15.63 -17.35
C THR A 87 15.90 15.56 -16.69
N ALA A 88 15.93 15.57 -15.35
CA ALA A 88 17.15 15.48 -14.56
C ALA A 88 17.20 14.13 -13.85
N TYR A 89 17.86 13.16 -14.45
CA TYR A 89 18.06 11.84 -13.89
C TYR A 89 19.30 11.83 -13.00
N ASP A 90 19.19 11.14 -11.87
CA ASP A 90 20.30 10.93 -10.94
C ASP A 90 20.92 9.55 -11.18
N SER A 91 22.17 9.54 -11.67
CA SER A 91 22.91 8.30 -11.95
C SER A 91 23.31 7.51 -10.69
N GLU A 92 23.34 8.18 -9.54
CA GLU A 92 23.66 7.56 -8.25
C GLU A 92 22.39 7.13 -7.47
N ALA A 93 21.22 7.29 -8.08
CA ALA A 93 19.95 6.85 -7.50
C ALA A 93 19.72 5.36 -7.72
N LEU A 94 19.01 4.70 -6.76
CA LEU A 94 18.42 3.40 -6.99
C LEU A 94 16.99 3.59 -7.52
N TYR A 95 16.70 3.07 -8.71
CA TYR A 95 15.35 3.00 -9.27
C TYR A 95 14.75 1.66 -8.92
N LEU A 96 13.84 1.65 -7.94
CA LEU A 96 13.21 0.46 -7.39
C LEU A 96 11.80 0.31 -7.97
N PHE A 97 11.63 -0.64 -8.88
CA PHE A 97 10.36 -0.92 -9.54
C PHE A 97 9.54 -1.94 -8.74
N THR A 98 8.28 -1.65 -8.51
CA THR A 98 7.35 -2.60 -7.89
C THR A 98 6.27 -2.98 -8.88
N SER A 99 6.19 -4.28 -9.18
CA SER A 99 5.14 -4.87 -10.01
C SER A 99 4.95 -6.32 -9.58
N GLN A 100 3.88 -6.62 -8.85
CA GLN A 100 3.66 -7.96 -8.30
C GLN A 100 3.75 -9.05 -9.37
N THR A 101 3.01 -8.92 -10.46
CA THR A 101 3.05 -9.87 -11.59
C THR A 101 4.22 -9.64 -12.54
N GLY A 102 4.96 -8.53 -12.39
CA GLY A 102 6.04 -8.14 -13.31
C GLY A 102 5.62 -7.95 -14.76
N THR A 103 4.34 -7.77 -15.03
CA THR A 103 3.76 -7.66 -16.38
C THR A 103 3.23 -6.24 -16.69
N SER A 104 3.38 -5.28 -15.77
CA SER A 104 2.97 -3.89 -16.00
C SER A 104 3.74 -3.29 -17.18
N ARG A 105 3.03 -2.96 -18.26
CA ARG A 105 3.63 -2.49 -19.52
C ARG A 105 4.46 -1.23 -19.33
N MET A 106 3.86 -0.17 -18.78
CA MET A 106 4.55 1.13 -18.61
C MET A 106 5.73 1.02 -17.62
N ALA A 107 5.61 0.22 -16.57
CA ALA A 107 6.71 -0.04 -15.65
C ALA A 107 7.85 -0.82 -16.32
N GLY A 108 7.52 -1.76 -17.22
CA GLY A 108 8.51 -2.45 -18.04
C GLY A 108 9.26 -1.54 -19.01
N GLU A 109 8.55 -0.63 -19.69
CA GLU A 109 9.15 0.37 -20.58
C GLU A 109 10.06 1.34 -19.78
N ALA A 110 9.64 1.73 -18.58
CA ALA A 110 10.45 2.57 -17.69
C ALA A 110 11.70 1.84 -17.16
N LEU A 111 11.59 0.55 -16.87
CA LEU A 111 12.74 -0.28 -16.51
C LEU A 111 13.73 -0.40 -17.68
N ASP A 112 13.25 -0.67 -18.90
CA ASP A 112 14.10 -0.74 -20.10
C ASP A 112 14.88 0.57 -20.30
N PHE A 113 14.22 1.72 -20.10
CA PHE A 113 14.88 3.02 -20.16
C PHE A 113 16.00 3.20 -19.11
N ILE A 114 15.77 2.79 -17.86
CA ILE A 114 16.78 2.86 -16.81
C ILE A 114 17.96 1.92 -17.07
N LEU A 115 17.68 0.72 -17.60
CA LEU A 115 18.71 -0.23 -18.01
C LEU A 115 19.59 0.34 -19.14
N GLU A 116 18.99 0.97 -20.15
CA GLU A 116 19.74 1.65 -21.25
C GLU A 116 20.66 2.76 -20.73
N LYS A 117 20.28 3.44 -19.65
CA LYS A 117 21.12 4.46 -19.00
C LYS A 117 22.24 3.87 -18.14
N GLY A 118 22.20 2.57 -17.81
CA GLY A 118 23.14 1.94 -16.91
C GLY A 118 23.00 2.38 -15.45
N PHE A 119 21.80 2.80 -15.02
CA PHE A 119 21.54 3.23 -13.65
C PHE A 119 21.18 2.06 -12.76
N HIS A 120 21.46 2.18 -11.44
CA HIS A 120 21.10 1.17 -10.46
C HIS A 120 19.59 0.92 -10.45
N ASN A 121 19.21 -0.34 -10.59
CA ASN A 121 17.81 -0.72 -10.65
C ASN A 121 17.56 -2.08 -9.98
N ALA A 122 16.35 -2.24 -9.45
CA ALA A 122 15.87 -3.50 -8.94
C ALA A 122 14.37 -3.62 -9.16
N VAL A 123 13.88 -4.86 -9.18
CA VAL A 123 12.46 -5.18 -9.32
C VAL A 123 11.97 -5.98 -8.12
N ILE A 124 10.90 -5.52 -7.50
CA ILE A 124 10.09 -6.25 -6.51
C ILE A 124 8.95 -6.94 -7.25
N SER A 125 8.86 -8.27 -7.14
CA SER A 125 7.84 -9.06 -7.83
C SER A 125 7.59 -10.38 -7.08
N GLU A 126 6.48 -11.05 -7.37
CA GLU A 126 6.10 -12.35 -6.75
C GLU A 126 6.92 -13.55 -7.23
N SER A 127 7.65 -13.42 -8.34
CA SER A 127 8.43 -14.52 -8.92
C SER A 127 9.63 -14.00 -9.72
N PRO A 128 10.78 -14.70 -9.71
CA PRO A 128 11.91 -14.40 -10.56
C PRO A 128 11.62 -14.63 -12.05
N ASP A 129 10.57 -15.37 -12.36
CA ASP A 129 10.18 -15.72 -13.73
C ASP A 129 9.35 -14.65 -14.43
N THR A 130 9.02 -13.54 -13.73
CA THR A 130 8.28 -12.46 -14.35
C THR A 130 9.11 -11.70 -15.39
N PRO A 131 8.48 -11.11 -16.44
CA PRO A 131 9.20 -10.42 -17.51
C PRO A 131 10.12 -9.29 -17.00
N MET A 132 9.69 -8.55 -15.99
CA MET A 132 10.50 -7.46 -15.42
C MET A 132 11.63 -8.00 -14.55
N ALA A 133 11.39 -9.04 -13.72
CA ALA A 133 12.41 -9.63 -12.87
C ALA A 133 13.59 -10.20 -13.67
N ARG A 134 13.32 -10.82 -14.82
CA ARG A 134 14.36 -11.38 -15.72
C ARG A 134 15.27 -10.34 -16.35
N LYS A 135 14.84 -9.08 -16.44
CA LYS A 135 15.59 -7.98 -17.06
C LYS A 135 16.37 -7.15 -16.04
N ALA A 136 15.89 -7.02 -14.83
CA ALA A 136 16.45 -6.13 -13.82
C ALA A 136 17.87 -6.54 -13.38
N SER A 137 18.67 -5.58 -12.95
CA SER A 137 20.01 -5.84 -12.37
C SER A 137 19.91 -6.63 -11.08
N ALA A 138 18.86 -6.38 -10.27
CA ALA A 138 18.56 -7.17 -9.08
C ALA A 138 17.07 -7.49 -9.00
N PHE A 139 16.76 -8.67 -8.49
CA PHE A 139 15.40 -9.14 -8.21
C PHE A 139 15.21 -9.31 -6.71
N ILE A 140 14.08 -8.82 -6.21
CA ILE A 140 13.65 -9.00 -4.83
C ILE A 140 12.32 -9.75 -4.82
N ASN A 141 12.33 -10.94 -4.22
CA ASN A 141 11.10 -11.70 -4.02
C ASN A 141 10.27 -11.05 -2.91
N MET A 142 9.00 -10.76 -3.21
CA MET A 142 8.07 -10.26 -2.21
C MET A 142 7.42 -11.37 -1.35
N ASP A 143 7.80 -12.63 -1.55
CA ASP A 143 7.45 -13.80 -0.72
C ASP A 143 5.98 -13.92 -0.28
N CYS A 144 5.07 -13.34 -1.04
CA CYS A 144 3.64 -13.44 -0.80
C CYS A 144 2.96 -14.56 -1.60
N GLY A 145 3.73 -15.30 -2.40
CA GLY A 145 3.14 -16.27 -3.33
C GLY A 145 2.37 -15.59 -4.46
N ILE A 146 1.49 -16.36 -5.09
CA ILE A 146 0.60 -15.86 -6.16
C ILE A 146 -0.75 -15.55 -5.54
N GLU A 147 -1.10 -14.28 -5.46
CA GLU A 147 -2.42 -13.86 -5.02
C GLU A 147 -3.45 -14.14 -6.10
N GLU A 148 -4.34 -15.12 -5.86
CA GLU A 148 -5.34 -15.56 -6.85
C GLU A 148 -6.42 -14.49 -7.09
N TYR A 149 -6.79 -13.71 -6.08
CA TYR A 149 -7.76 -12.63 -6.25
C TYR A 149 -7.13 -11.45 -7.02
N PRO A 150 -7.75 -10.98 -8.10
CA PRO A 150 -7.10 -10.03 -9.02
C PRO A 150 -6.92 -8.63 -8.46
N MET A 151 -7.76 -8.21 -7.50
CA MET A 151 -7.67 -6.92 -6.83
C MET A 151 -6.79 -7.05 -5.59
N ARG A 152 -5.51 -6.77 -5.76
CA ARG A 152 -4.45 -7.02 -4.78
C ARG A 152 -4.78 -6.54 -3.38
N THR A 153 -4.66 -7.43 -2.40
CA THR A 153 -4.85 -7.17 -0.96
C THR A 153 -3.61 -7.49 -0.17
N GLU A 154 -3.23 -8.76 -0.09
CA GLU A 154 -1.97 -9.23 0.48
C GLU A 154 -0.77 -8.57 -0.22
N GLY A 155 -0.80 -8.53 -1.55
CA GLY A 155 0.26 -7.95 -2.37
C GLY A 155 0.57 -6.48 -2.08
N TYR A 156 -0.42 -5.68 -1.64
CA TYR A 156 -0.16 -4.33 -1.15
C TYR A 156 0.71 -4.36 0.12
N THR A 157 0.27 -5.11 1.13
CA THR A 157 0.97 -5.19 2.42
C THR A 157 2.37 -5.80 2.24
N ALA A 158 2.48 -6.83 1.41
CA ALA A 158 3.76 -7.43 1.03
C ALA A 158 4.69 -6.43 0.33
N SER A 159 4.17 -5.62 -0.61
CA SER A 159 4.96 -4.58 -1.28
C SER A 159 5.52 -3.55 -0.31
N VAL A 160 4.70 -3.04 0.61
CA VAL A 160 5.16 -2.08 1.64
C VAL A 160 6.23 -2.71 2.52
N MET A 161 5.97 -3.91 3.06
CA MET A 161 6.91 -4.61 3.94
C MET A 161 8.24 -4.90 3.23
N THR A 162 8.20 -5.34 1.96
CA THR A 162 9.41 -5.60 1.18
C THR A 162 10.23 -4.32 0.98
N MET A 163 9.60 -3.18 0.67
CA MET A 163 10.30 -1.89 0.58
C MET A 163 10.95 -1.50 1.91
N MET A 164 10.26 -1.70 3.03
CA MET A 164 10.80 -1.41 4.35
C MET A 164 12.00 -2.32 4.68
N VAL A 165 11.91 -3.60 4.37
CA VAL A 165 13.01 -4.56 4.53
C VAL A 165 14.23 -4.16 3.68
N ILE A 166 14.04 -3.79 2.42
CA ILE A 166 15.11 -3.28 1.55
C ILE A 166 15.80 -2.07 2.21
N ALA A 167 15.02 -1.11 2.70
CA ALA A 167 15.58 0.07 3.36
C ALA A 167 16.38 -0.29 4.62
N LEU A 168 15.90 -1.25 5.40
CA LEU A 168 16.56 -1.70 6.62
C LEU A 168 17.90 -2.39 6.32
N GLU A 169 17.94 -3.29 5.34
CA GLU A 169 19.17 -3.99 4.94
C GLU A 169 20.18 -3.03 4.30
N LEU A 170 19.74 -2.08 3.48
CA LEU A 170 20.61 -1.02 2.94
C LEU A 170 21.13 -0.10 4.03
N ALA A 171 20.31 0.29 5.02
CA ALA A 171 20.75 1.10 6.14
C ALA A 171 21.84 0.40 6.95
N ARG A 172 21.72 -0.91 7.15
CA ARG A 172 22.74 -1.75 7.79
C ARG A 172 24.01 -1.81 6.95
N GLN A 173 23.91 -2.07 5.64
CA GLN A 173 25.06 -2.15 4.71
C GLN A 173 25.88 -0.85 4.74
N TYR A 174 25.20 0.30 4.70
CA TYR A 174 25.83 1.62 4.68
C TYR A 174 26.20 2.16 6.07
N GLY A 175 26.01 1.37 7.14
CA GLY A 175 26.29 1.79 8.52
C GLY A 175 25.44 2.97 9.01
N ARG A 176 24.22 3.12 8.50
CA ARG A 176 23.30 4.21 8.83
C ARG A 176 22.41 3.92 10.04
N CYS A 177 22.36 2.68 10.49
CA CYS A 177 21.72 2.26 11.73
C CYS A 177 22.67 1.39 12.56
N SER A 178 22.57 1.48 13.88
CA SER A 178 23.26 0.56 14.79
C SER A 178 22.60 -0.82 14.78
N ASP A 179 23.31 -1.85 15.26
CA ASP A 179 22.73 -3.18 15.41
C ASP A 179 21.50 -3.17 16.33
N GLU A 180 21.50 -2.35 17.38
CA GLU A 180 20.32 -2.19 18.27
C GLU A 180 19.10 -1.64 17.53
N VAL A 181 19.27 -0.59 16.71
CA VAL A 181 18.21 0.00 15.89
C VAL A 181 17.71 -1.00 14.86
N TYR A 182 18.62 -1.76 14.26
CA TYR A 182 18.29 -2.80 13.28
C TYR A 182 17.43 -3.91 13.91
N GLU A 183 17.87 -4.49 15.04
CA GLU A 183 17.16 -5.60 15.71
C GLU A 183 15.80 -5.13 16.28
N LYS A 184 15.73 -3.90 16.77
CA LYS A 184 14.46 -3.29 17.18
C LYS A 184 13.49 -3.19 15.99
N ALA A 185 13.96 -2.68 14.85
CA ALA A 185 13.14 -2.58 13.64
C ALA A 185 12.65 -3.97 13.16
N VAL A 186 13.52 -4.98 13.15
CA VAL A 186 13.13 -6.37 12.81
C VAL A 186 12.05 -6.88 13.75
N THR A 187 12.14 -6.58 15.05
CA THR A 187 11.14 -6.98 16.05
C THR A 187 9.80 -6.30 15.81
N GLU A 188 9.80 -4.98 15.54
CA GLU A 188 8.58 -4.22 15.22
C GLU A 188 7.91 -4.74 13.95
N LEU A 189 8.70 -4.95 12.87
CA LEU A 189 8.20 -5.50 11.62
C LEU A 189 7.59 -6.90 11.83
N SER A 190 8.26 -7.76 12.61
CA SER A 190 7.77 -9.12 12.90
C SER A 190 6.45 -9.12 13.68
N GLY A 191 6.29 -8.19 14.62
CA GLY A 191 5.07 -8.04 15.42
C GLY A 191 3.82 -7.69 14.59
N ALA A 192 4.00 -7.16 13.37
CA ALA A 192 2.87 -6.87 12.49
C ALA A 192 2.10 -8.13 12.09
N ALA A 193 2.80 -9.24 11.85
CA ALA A 193 2.17 -10.51 11.47
C ALA A 193 1.24 -11.05 12.56
N ASP A 194 1.59 -10.89 13.84
CA ASP A 194 0.81 -11.38 14.98
C ASP A 194 -0.54 -10.67 15.12
N ARG A 195 -0.66 -9.45 14.56
CA ARG A 195 -1.87 -8.65 14.64
C ARG A 195 -2.86 -8.90 13.51
N VAL A 196 -2.46 -9.55 12.42
CA VAL A 196 -3.30 -9.75 11.22
C VAL A 196 -4.63 -10.39 11.58
N GLY A 197 -4.62 -11.57 12.19
CA GLY A 197 -5.85 -12.27 12.57
C GLY A 197 -6.78 -11.46 13.49
N PRO A 198 -6.30 -10.98 14.64
CA PRO A 198 -7.10 -10.14 15.55
C PRO A 198 -7.71 -8.89 14.89
N VAL A 199 -6.95 -8.20 14.03
CA VAL A 199 -7.43 -7.00 13.31
C VAL A 199 -8.53 -7.37 12.32
N ILE A 200 -8.37 -8.46 11.56
CA ILE A 200 -9.39 -8.91 10.61
C ILE A 200 -10.71 -9.19 11.32
N GLU A 201 -10.69 -9.94 12.43
CA GLU A 201 -11.92 -10.27 13.18
C GLU A 201 -12.60 -9.02 13.76
N LYS A 202 -11.81 -8.08 14.29
CA LYS A 202 -12.31 -6.78 14.77
C LYS A 202 -12.93 -5.95 13.65
N ALA A 203 -12.26 -5.90 12.49
CA ALA A 203 -12.73 -5.21 11.31
C ALA A 203 -14.01 -5.81 10.72
N LEU A 204 -14.13 -7.16 10.68
CA LEU A 204 -15.35 -7.85 10.23
C LEU A 204 -16.57 -7.47 11.09
N ALA A 205 -16.40 -7.47 12.41
CA ALA A 205 -17.45 -7.11 13.35
C ALA A 205 -17.87 -5.64 13.17
N TRP A 206 -16.91 -4.73 13.02
CA TRP A 206 -17.15 -3.31 12.83
C TRP A 206 -17.77 -3.00 11.46
N ALA A 207 -17.22 -3.54 10.38
CA ALA A 207 -17.74 -3.35 9.04
C ALA A 207 -19.20 -3.79 8.90
N GLY A 208 -19.57 -4.88 9.56
CA GLY A 208 -20.96 -5.35 9.64
C GLY A 208 -21.93 -4.31 10.21
N LYS A 209 -21.48 -3.47 11.15
CA LYS A 209 -22.30 -2.40 11.76
C LYS A 209 -22.42 -1.17 10.84
N VAL A 210 -21.30 -0.74 10.21
CA VAL A 210 -21.23 0.54 9.51
C VAL A 210 -21.48 0.47 8.00
N LYS A 211 -21.48 -0.72 7.38
CA LYS A 211 -21.63 -0.91 5.93
C LYS A 211 -22.76 -0.13 5.29
N ARG A 212 -23.92 0.00 5.98
CA ARG A 212 -25.07 0.74 5.43
C ARG A 212 -24.76 2.21 5.21
N GLN A 213 -23.88 2.79 6.00
CA GLN A 213 -23.45 4.17 5.86
C GLN A 213 -22.66 4.37 4.57
N LEU A 214 -21.75 3.45 4.26
CA LEU A 214 -20.99 3.46 3.02
C LEU A 214 -21.89 3.15 1.79
N LEU A 215 -22.71 2.10 1.88
CA LEU A 215 -23.56 1.65 0.76
C LEU A 215 -24.63 2.66 0.32
N ARG A 216 -25.04 3.58 1.18
CA ARG A 216 -25.97 4.67 0.85
C ARG A 216 -25.29 5.96 0.36
N SER A 217 -23.94 6.00 0.39
CA SER A 217 -23.19 7.18 0.00
C SER A 217 -22.87 7.18 -1.48
N ASP A 218 -22.92 8.36 -2.11
CA ASP A 218 -22.54 8.55 -3.50
C ASP A 218 -21.04 8.61 -3.70
N LEU A 219 -20.32 9.06 -2.65
CA LEU A 219 -18.87 9.18 -2.61
C LEU A 219 -18.35 8.70 -1.26
N ILE A 220 -17.32 7.87 -1.29
CA ILE A 220 -16.57 7.46 -0.12
C ILE A 220 -15.21 8.15 -0.16
N VAL A 221 -14.90 8.90 0.90
CA VAL A 221 -13.64 9.61 1.04
C VAL A 221 -12.83 8.95 2.15
N PHE A 222 -11.61 8.53 1.85
CA PHE A 222 -10.64 8.12 2.85
C PHE A 222 -9.61 9.24 3.03
N THR A 223 -9.21 9.50 4.26
CA THR A 223 -8.19 10.52 4.52
C THR A 223 -7.32 10.14 5.71
N GLY A 224 -6.05 10.49 5.64
CA GLY A 224 -5.06 10.21 6.68
C GLY A 224 -3.75 10.91 6.40
N ALA A 225 -2.90 11.02 7.40
CA ALA A 225 -1.58 11.63 7.30
C ALA A 225 -0.46 10.60 7.24
N ASP A 226 0.72 11.02 6.83
CA ASP A 226 1.96 10.21 6.79
C ASP A 226 1.75 8.89 5.99
N ALA A 227 2.10 7.75 6.58
CA ALA A 227 1.87 6.42 5.96
C ALA A 227 0.39 6.15 5.66
N LEU A 228 -0.53 6.71 6.46
CA LEU A 228 -1.96 6.53 6.28
C LEU A 228 -2.53 7.25 5.06
N TYR A 229 -1.81 8.20 4.47
CA TYR A 229 -2.18 8.73 3.17
C TYR A 229 -2.12 7.66 2.08
N GLY A 230 -1.05 6.86 2.02
CA GLY A 230 -0.96 5.74 1.09
C GLY A 230 -2.05 4.68 1.33
N VAL A 231 -2.38 4.42 2.60
CA VAL A 231 -3.50 3.54 3.00
C VAL A 231 -4.85 4.11 2.55
N ALA A 232 -5.05 5.43 2.67
CA ALA A 232 -6.27 6.10 2.20
C ALA A 232 -6.45 5.98 0.68
N LEU A 233 -5.35 6.17 -0.08
CA LEU A 233 -5.34 5.96 -1.53
C LEU A 233 -5.68 4.52 -1.90
N GLU A 234 -5.11 3.54 -1.20
CA GLU A 234 -5.38 2.12 -1.42
C GLU A 234 -6.81 1.74 -1.06
N GLY A 235 -7.34 2.23 0.06
CA GLY A 235 -8.73 2.04 0.46
C GLY A 235 -9.71 2.54 -0.60
N ALA A 236 -9.46 3.73 -1.15
CA ALA A 236 -10.25 4.29 -2.23
C ALA A 236 -10.17 3.43 -3.50
N MET A 237 -8.98 2.95 -3.85
CA MET A 237 -8.77 2.07 -4.99
C MET A 237 -9.55 0.76 -4.83
N LYS A 238 -9.50 0.12 -3.66
CA LYS A 238 -10.26 -1.12 -3.39
C LYS A 238 -11.78 -0.91 -3.50
N MET A 239 -12.31 0.23 -3.08
CA MET A 239 -13.73 0.56 -3.28
C MET A 239 -14.09 0.65 -4.76
N TRP A 240 -13.25 1.27 -5.60
CA TRP A 240 -13.45 1.29 -7.05
C TRP A 240 -13.39 -0.10 -7.67
N GLU A 241 -12.39 -0.88 -7.34
CA GLU A 241 -12.14 -2.19 -7.95
C GLU A 241 -13.17 -3.23 -7.55
N THR A 242 -13.59 -3.24 -6.30
CA THR A 242 -14.37 -4.34 -5.72
C THR A 242 -15.84 -3.97 -5.54
N LEU A 243 -16.13 -2.85 -4.88
CA LEU A 243 -17.48 -2.36 -4.66
C LEU A 243 -18.03 -1.62 -5.90
N GLN A 244 -17.16 -1.07 -6.75
CA GLN A 244 -17.47 -0.25 -7.92
C GLN A 244 -18.28 1.01 -7.53
N THR A 245 -17.87 1.62 -6.42
CA THR A 245 -18.46 2.87 -5.91
C THR A 245 -17.42 3.98 -6.00
N ALA A 246 -17.87 5.19 -6.35
CA ALA A 246 -17.01 6.37 -6.40
C ALA A 246 -16.29 6.58 -5.06
N SER A 247 -14.98 6.67 -5.09
CA SER A 247 -14.15 6.84 -3.90
C SER A 247 -12.88 7.61 -4.20
N VAL A 248 -12.33 8.28 -3.19
CA VAL A 248 -11.11 9.07 -3.30
C VAL A 248 -10.33 9.01 -2.00
N GLY A 249 -8.99 9.03 -2.11
CA GLY A 249 -8.08 9.16 -0.99
C GLY A 249 -7.44 10.54 -0.96
N TYR A 250 -7.42 11.19 0.20
CA TYR A 250 -6.73 12.47 0.40
C TYR A 250 -5.71 12.37 1.54
N GLU A 251 -4.63 13.10 1.41
CA GLU A 251 -3.87 13.51 2.58
C GLU A 251 -4.76 14.42 3.45
N ILE A 252 -4.66 14.34 4.79
CA ILE A 252 -5.61 15.02 5.68
C ILE A 252 -5.63 16.54 5.45
N GLU A 253 -4.48 17.16 5.21
CA GLU A 253 -4.38 18.61 4.93
C GLU A 253 -5.08 18.96 3.60
N ASP A 254 -4.79 18.19 2.53
CA ASP A 254 -5.47 18.38 1.23
C ASP A 254 -6.98 18.15 1.33
N GLY A 255 -7.40 17.17 2.12
CA GLY A 255 -8.81 16.83 2.33
C GLY A 255 -9.63 17.97 2.95
N ILE A 256 -9.00 18.88 3.69
CA ILE A 256 -9.63 20.05 4.30
C ILE A 256 -9.35 21.36 3.55
N HIS A 257 -8.63 21.33 2.42
CA HIS A 257 -8.31 22.49 1.58
C HIS A 257 -8.93 22.34 0.17
N GLY A 258 -10.23 22.49 0.08
CA GLY A 258 -11.01 22.39 -1.18
C GLY A 258 -12.11 21.35 -1.09
N PRO A 259 -11.80 20.04 -0.95
CA PRO A 259 -12.82 19.00 -0.84
C PRO A 259 -13.86 19.24 0.25
N ASN A 260 -13.47 19.80 1.37
CA ASN A 260 -14.33 20.15 2.50
C ASN A 260 -15.51 21.08 2.14
N TYR A 261 -15.38 21.92 1.13
CA TYR A 261 -16.50 22.75 0.65
C TYR A 261 -17.59 21.95 -0.08
N GLY A 262 -17.24 20.76 -0.60
CA GLY A 262 -18.17 19.87 -1.29
C GLY A 262 -18.79 18.79 -0.40
N TYR A 263 -18.30 18.59 0.82
CA TYR A 263 -18.82 17.55 1.72
C TYR A 263 -20.29 17.79 2.06
N ASN A 264 -21.05 16.69 2.09
CA ASN A 264 -22.46 16.69 2.41
C ASN A 264 -22.91 15.31 2.94
N PHE A 265 -24.17 15.16 3.32
CA PHE A 265 -24.71 13.92 3.92
C PHE A 265 -24.65 12.68 3.02
N ARG A 266 -24.39 12.82 1.71
CA ARG A 266 -24.20 11.72 0.74
C ARG A 266 -22.74 11.29 0.60
N HIS A 267 -21.83 11.94 1.28
CA HIS A 267 -20.40 11.62 1.27
C HIS A 267 -20.01 10.98 2.60
N CYS A 268 -19.58 9.72 2.57
CA CYS A 268 -19.01 9.09 3.75
C CYS A 268 -17.52 9.40 3.84
N VAL A 269 -17.10 10.13 4.87
CA VAL A 269 -15.69 10.42 5.12
C VAL A 269 -15.18 9.50 6.21
N VAL A 270 -14.21 8.65 5.85
CA VAL A 270 -13.53 7.72 6.75
C VAL A 270 -12.15 8.30 7.09
N VAL A 271 -11.98 8.74 8.31
CA VAL A 271 -10.76 9.37 8.81
C VAL A 271 -9.86 8.29 9.43
N LEU A 272 -8.65 8.13 8.88
CA LEU A 272 -7.61 7.27 9.41
C LEU A 272 -6.73 8.11 10.33
N ASN A 273 -6.81 7.83 11.63
CA ASN A 273 -6.12 8.61 12.66
C ASN A 273 -5.17 7.72 13.46
N HIS A 274 -3.87 7.91 13.33
CA HIS A 274 -2.88 7.16 14.12
C HIS A 274 -2.59 7.79 15.49
N GLY A 275 -3.28 8.90 15.85
CA GLY A 275 -3.11 9.57 17.16
C GLY A 275 -1.86 10.44 17.28
N GLY A 276 -1.12 10.66 16.16
CA GLY A 276 0.11 11.46 16.12
C GLY A 276 -0.14 12.97 15.97
N ARG A 277 0.78 13.65 15.26
CA ARG A 277 0.77 15.12 15.09
C ARG A 277 -0.51 15.68 14.50
N GLU A 278 -1.17 14.94 13.61
CA GLU A 278 -2.39 15.37 12.93
C GLU A 278 -3.68 14.94 13.65
N ASN A 279 -3.56 14.41 14.87
CA ASN A 279 -4.71 13.93 15.66
C ASN A 279 -5.85 14.96 15.77
N ASP A 280 -5.52 16.21 16.10
CA ASP A 280 -6.54 17.25 16.30
C ASP A 280 -7.28 17.57 15.01
N LYS A 281 -6.58 17.58 13.89
CA LYS A 281 -7.15 17.79 12.55
C LYS A 281 -8.06 16.64 12.14
N CYS A 282 -7.60 15.40 12.36
CA CYS A 282 -8.40 14.19 12.15
C CYS A 282 -9.67 14.20 12.98
N GLN A 283 -9.59 14.55 14.27
CA GLN A 283 -10.72 14.65 15.17
C GLN A 283 -11.69 15.76 14.76
N ALA A 284 -11.18 16.92 14.34
CA ALA A 284 -12.00 18.03 13.90
C ALA A 284 -12.81 17.67 12.65
N LEU A 285 -12.19 17.07 11.64
CA LEU A 285 -12.88 16.63 10.42
C LEU A 285 -13.93 15.55 10.73
N ALA A 286 -13.58 14.57 11.57
CA ALA A 286 -14.49 13.50 11.93
C ALA A 286 -15.74 14.03 12.64
N ARG A 287 -15.56 14.94 13.62
CA ARG A 287 -16.68 15.58 14.31
C ARG A 287 -17.53 16.41 13.37
N TYR A 288 -16.92 17.21 12.49
CA TYR A 288 -17.64 17.98 11.49
C TYR A 288 -18.52 17.07 10.61
N MET A 289 -17.99 15.96 10.12
CA MET A 289 -18.75 15.03 9.29
C MET A 289 -19.86 14.31 10.06
N LYS A 290 -19.66 14.01 11.35
CA LYS A 290 -20.68 13.38 12.21
C LYS A 290 -21.76 14.35 12.65
N GLU A 291 -21.39 15.51 13.15
CA GLU A 291 -22.32 16.48 13.75
C GLU A 291 -23.11 17.24 12.70
N VAL A 292 -22.48 17.64 11.60
CA VAL A 292 -23.10 18.46 10.54
C VAL A 292 -23.75 17.58 9.45
N TRP A 293 -23.06 16.57 8.98
CA TRP A 293 -23.49 15.78 7.82
C TRP A 293 -23.99 14.37 8.17
N GLN A 294 -23.82 13.92 9.41
CA GLN A 294 -24.22 12.60 9.92
C GLN A 294 -23.67 11.44 9.07
N ASN A 295 -22.49 11.62 8.49
CA ASN A 295 -21.86 10.65 7.59
C ASN A 295 -20.31 10.67 7.68
N GLY A 296 -19.79 10.43 8.88
CA GLY A 296 -18.36 10.32 9.17
C GLY A 296 -18.03 9.07 9.96
N LEU A 297 -16.83 8.54 9.79
CA LEU A 297 -16.28 7.41 10.54
C LEU A 297 -14.82 7.70 10.89
N VAL A 298 -14.37 7.19 12.04
CA VAL A 298 -12.96 7.21 12.44
C VAL A 298 -12.46 5.79 12.62
N ILE A 299 -11.24 5.53 12.18
CA ILE A 299 -10.45 4.37 12.52
C ILE A 299 -9.21 4.89 13.23
N GLY A 300 -8.98 4.48 14.47
CA GLY A 300 -7.82 4.93 15.24
C GLY A 300 -7.99 4.86 16.75
N PRO A 301 -6.98 5.31 17.53
CA PRO A 301 -6.98 5.18 19.00
C PRO A 301 -8.00 6.09 19.71
N HIS A 302 -8.57 7.07 19.00
CA HIS A 302 -9.46 8.08 19.59
C HIS A 302 -10.80 8.11 18.84
N PRO A 303 -11.72 7.13 19.08
CA PRO A 303 -13.07 7.16 18.51
C PRO A 303 -13.85 8.38 18.99
N VAL A 304 -14.74 8.91 18.15
CA VAL A 304 -15.65 10.01 18.48
C VAL A 304 -16.96 9.47 19.08
N ASP A 305 -17.44 8.34 18.54
CA ASP A 305 -18.65 7.67 19.01
C ASP A 305 -18.57 6.14 18.75
N GLU A 306 -19.66 5.43 19.08
CA GLU A 306 -19.77 3.97 18.97
C GLU A 306 -19.81 3.42 17.54
N THR A 307 -19.90 4.27 16.52
CA THR A 307 -19.81 3.86 15.11
C THR A 307 -18.37 3.76 14.63
N ASP A 308 -17.43 4.29 15.37
CA ASP A 308 -16.02 4.30 15.05
C ASP A 308 -15.33 2.98 15.38
N LEU A 309 -14.17 2.76 14.79
CA LEU A 309 -13.31 1.63 15.14
C LEU A 309 -12.12 2.11 15.97
N GLU A 310 -12.10 1.73 17.24
CA GLU A 310 -10.91 1.89 18.05
C GLU A 310 -9.81 0.96 17.55
N LEU A 311 -8.69 1.53 17.09
CA LEU A 311 -7.54 0.83 16.58
C LEU A 311 -6.28 1.55 17.04
N ALA A 312 -5.46 0.90 17.87
CA ALA A 312 -4.26 1.47 18.45
C ALA A 312 -3.06 0.54 18.21
N PRO A 313 -2.44 0.59 17.01
CA PRO A 313 -1.25 -0.18 16.75
C PRO A 313 -0.11 0.23 17.70
N PRO A 314 0.77 -0.71 18.12
CA PRO A 314 1.76 -0.46 19.16
C PRO A 314 2.93 0.42 18.70
N ASP A 315 3.07 0.63 17.41
CA ASP A 315 4.18 1.38 16.81
C ASP A 315 3.75 2.10 15.52
N ASP A 316 4.49 3.14 15.15
CA ASP A 316 4.26 3.91 13.92
C ASP A 316 4.78 3.19 12.66
N ALA A 317 5.73 2.27 12.82
CA ALA A 317 6.38 1.63 11.68
C ALA A 317 5.43 0.69 10.93
N THR A 318 4.71 -0.13 11.68
CA THR A 318 3.85 -1.19 11.16
C THR A 318 2.36 -0.93 11.32
N GLY A 319 1.98 0.20 11.92
CA GLY A 319 0.57 0.57 12.12
C GLY A 319 -0.25 0.58 10.84
N TYR A 320 0.36 0.89 9.69
CA TYR A 320 -0.33 0.88 8.39
C TYR A 320 -0.98 -0.49 8.08
N VAL A 321 -0.41 -1.60 8.57
CA VAL A 321 -0.95 -2.96 8.38
C VAL A 321 -2.34 -3.06 8.96
N ASP A 322 -2.51 -2.61 10.19
CA ASP A 322 -3.77 -2.67 10.93
C ASP A 322 -4.86 -1.85 10.20
N PHE A 323 -4.49 -0.67 9.71
CA PHE A 323 -5.41 0.21 8.98
C PHE A 323 -5.78 -0.34 7.60
N VAL A 324 -4.81 -0.81 6.80
CA VAL A 324 -5.12 -1.33 5.47
C VAL A 324 -5.94 -2.61 5.52
N LEU A 325 -5.65 -3.53 6.43
CA LEU A 325 -6.47 -4.72 6.66
C LEU A 325 -7.91 -4.34 6.99
N THR A 326 -8.09 -3.31 7.82
CA THR A 326 -9.43 -2.79 8.16
C THR A 326 -10.17 -2.29 6.93
N LEU A 327 -9.51 -1.52 6.04
CA LEU A 327 -10.13 -1.01 4.83
C LEU A 327 -10.42 -2.12 3.81
N GLN A 328 -9.54 -3.09 3.66
CA GLN A 328 -9.74 -4.26 2.79
C GLN A 328 -10.94 -5.09 3.27
N VAL A 329 -11.05 -5.36 4.57
CA VAL A 329 -12.18 -6.06 5.18
C VAL A 329 -13.48 -5.25 5.02
N LEU A 330 -13.45 -3.93 5.24
CA LEU A 330 -14.59 -3.04 5.04
C LEU A 330 -15.11 -3.13 3.59
N THR A 331 -14.20 -3.07 2.63
CA THR A 331 -14.53 -3.18 1.20
C THR A 331 -15.11 -4.55 0.88
N TYR A 332 -14.50 -5.63 1.38
CA TYR A 332 -15.01 -6.99 1.22
C TYR A 332 -16.45 -7.14 1.75
N VAL A 333 -16.72 -6.66 2.96
CA VAL A 333 -18.05 -6.76 3.59
C VAL A 333 -19.08 -5.95 2.79
N CYS A 334 -18.75 -4.74 2.38
CA CYS A 334 -19.63 -3.90 1.55
C CYS A 334 -19.94 -4.56 0.21
N ALA A 335 -18.94 -5.07 -0.50
CA ALA A 335 -19.10 -5.70 -1.81
C ALA A 335 -19.91 -7.00 -1.72
N ARG A 336 -19.60 -7.88 -0.75
CA ARG A 336 -20.35 -9.10 -0.48
C ARG A 336 -21.84 -8.81 -0.22
N ASP A 337 -22.12 -7.85 0.65
CA ASP A 337 -23.48 -7.55 1.08
C ASP A 337 -24.27 -6.72 0.05
N GLN A 338 -23.58 -6.12 -0.92
CA GLN A 338 -24.18 -5.59 -2.14
C GLN A 338 -24.51 -6.68 -3.18
N GLY A 339 -24.09 -7.92 -2.93
CA GLY A 339 -24.34 -9.06 -3.83
C GLY A 339 -23.29 -9.20 -4.94
N ARG A 340 -22.10 -8.63 -4.79
CA ARG A 340 -20.99 -8.86 -5.72
C ARG A 340 -20.47 -10.28 -5.58
N ASP A 341 -20.22 -10.93 -6.70
CA ASP A 341 -19.56 -12.23 -6.72
C ASP A 341 -18.03 -12.04 -6.63
N LEU A 342 -17.50 -12.17 -5.43
CA LEU A 342 -16.07 -11.98 -5.13
C LEU A 342 -15.20 -13.20 -5.50
N LYS A 343 -15.77 -14.20 -6.16
CA LYS A 343 -15.05 -15.34 -6.73
C LYS A 343 -14.94 -15.26 -8.26
N LYS A 344 -15.64 -14.32 -8.87
CA LYS A 344 -15.70 -14.20 -10.33
C LYS A 344 -14.75 -13.11 -10.83
N HIS A 345 -14.02 -13.42 -11.89
CA HIS A 345 -13.29 -12.41 -12.66
C HIS A 345 -14.26 -11.36 -13.20
N HIS A 346 -13.90 -10.09 -13.03
CA HIS A 346 -14.56 -9.04 -13.81
C HIS A 346 -14.19 -9.25 -15.28
N ASP A 347 -15.20 -9.30 -16.15
CA ASP A 347 -14.96 -9.27 -17.59
C ASP A 347 -14.49 -7.87 -17.99
N ASN A 348 -13.20 -7.73 -18.19
CA ASN A 348 -12.56 -6.51 -18.67
C ASN A 348 -12.07 -6.65 -20.12
N SER A 349 -12.49 -7.69 -20.82
CA SER A 349 -12.07 -7.96 -22.21
C SER A 349 -12.29 -6.77 -23.12
N ARG A 350 -13.48 -6.14 -23.03
CA ARG A 350 -13.81 -4.95 -23.81
C ARG A 350 -12.90 -3.76 -23.47
N MET A 351 -12.53 -3.57 -22.20
CA MET A 351 -11.60 -2.52 -21.78
C MET A 351 -10.21 -2.73 -22.39
N GLN A 352 -9.76 -3.99 -22.49
CA GLN A 352 -8.47 -4.34 -23.08
C GLN A 352 -8.38 -4.04 -24.59
N GLU A 353 -9.51 -3.87 -25.30
CA GLU A 353 -9.52 -3.42 -26.69
C GLU A 353 -9.09 -1.95 -26.83
N TYR A 354 -9.30 -1.13 -25.80
CA TYR A 354 -9.00 0.29 -25.80
C TYR A 354 -7.66 0.62 -25.16
N PHE A 355 -7.34 -0.01 -24.05
CA PHE A 355 -6.06 0.19 -23.38
C PHE A 355 -5.58 -1.06 -22.66
N ARG A 356 -4.31 -1.39 -22.88
CA ARG A 356 -3.65 -2.55 -22.26
C ARG A 356 -2.67 -2.06 -21.22
N THR A 357 -2.89 -2.44 -19.97
CA THR A 357 -2.02 -2.10 -18.84
C THR A 357 -0.94 -3.16 -18.57
N HIS A 358 -1.11 -4.37 -19.13
CA HIS A 358 -0.19 -5.50 -18.96
C HIS A 358 0.22 -6.08 -20.34
N ILE A 359 1.38 -6.74 -20.39
CA ILE A 359 1.93 -7.46 -21.55
C ILE A 359 1.45 -8.91 -21.56
#